data_78cce711b52e1f548a74c0260aadf876
#
_entry.id   78cce711b52e1f548a74c0260aadf876
#
_cell.length_a   1.000
_cell.length_b   1.000
_cell.length_c   1.000
_cell.angle_alpha   90.00
_cell.angle_beta   90.00
_cell.angle_gamma   90.00
#
_symmetry.space_group_name_H-M   'P 1'
#
loop_
_entity.id
_entity.type
_entity.pdbx_description
1 polymer ?
#
loop_
_entity_poly.entity_id
_entity_poly.type
_entity_poly.pdbx_seq_one_letter_code
_entity_poly.pdbx_strand_id
1 'polypeptide(L)'
;VLKPFIATAILLSSGWATAAEPPLTAARYAQQLGVGMDVDWARTERGIREFDPLVVRDFQAKGIHHVRIRVAGEPTEARLIHLRKLVEACEQYGVIPIIAYQADEYKNDPKADTEKEVINWWIAVAHYFGQRSPLLGFDLIYEPADKLNHNVASLNRVYEKAIKDIHAIDASRMIFIAPRLRAAPEDLSTLKLPAHSQNYLLAEWHIFPWGPLKTNGKYPWTSGTAAEKAAIRNRINAALHWQQKTGHVSWVGGWGVGESKSLTPTASQMACELQHANIPYAINADVQFYDGEEGAWRPAPERLLQAMIAPVCEKPGEKPGHHAVKPAVRDARHATPAAASTAKSAAPSGSSASLNSPARSAAS
;
A
#
# COMPACT_ATOMS: atom_id res chain seq x y z
N VAL A 1 18.55 -79.14 -30.55
CA VAL A 1 17.73 -78.62 -29.48
C VAL A 1 18.41 -77.34 -29.01
N LEU A 2 17.99 -76.15 -29.53
CA LEU A 2 18.47 -74.85 -29.08
C LEU A 2 17.54 -74.34 -27.93
N LYS A 3 18.14 -74.01 -26.80
CA LYS A 3 17.46 -73.33 -25.70
C LYS A 3 17.51 -71.79 -25.92
N PRO A 4 16.42 -71.06 -25.76
CA PRO A 4 16.46 -69.58 -25.83
C PRO A 4 16.96 -68.99 -24.49
N PHE A 5 17.92 -68.07 -24.55
CA PHE A 5 18.32 -67.18 -23.44
C PHE A 5 17.33 -66.07 -23.35
N ILE A 6 16.65 -65.94 -22.19
CA ILE A 6 15.82 -64.81 -21.83
C ILE A 6 16.74 -63.78 -21.13
N ALA A 7 16.99 -62.66 -21.78
CA ALA A 7 17.68 -61.54 -21.17
C ALA A 7 16.65 -60.67 -20.40
N THR A 8 16.76 -60.67 -19.08
CA THR A 8 15.95 -59.81 -18.20
C THR A 8 16.58 -58.43 -18.17
N ALA A 9 15.98 -57.47 -18.83
CA ALA A 9 16.37 -56.07 -18.75
C ALA A 9 15.88 -55.45 -17.41
N ILE A 10 16.80 -55.12 -16.50
CA ILE A 10 16.52 -54.38 -15.28
C ILE A 10 16.45 -52.90 -15.64
N LEU A 11 15.24 -52.35 -15.68
CA LEU A 11 15.01 -50.91 -15.77
C LEU A 11 15.33 -50.25 -14.42
N LEU A 12 16.49 -49.63 -14.33
CA LEU A 12 16.86 -48.75 -13.25
C LEU A 12 16.06 -47.44 -13.42
N SER A 13 14.93 -47.30 -12.72
CA SER A 13 14.22 -46.03 -12.58
C SER A 13 15.05 -45.12 -11.67
N SER A 14 15.84 -44.21 -12.26
CA SER A 14 16.45 -43.10 -11.55
C SER A 14 15.34 -42.14 -11.11
N GLY A 15 14.84 -42.33 -9.88
CA GLY A 15 13.94 -41.39 -9.24
C GLY A 15 14.69 -40.06 -9.04
N TRP A 16 14.32 -39.07 -9.81
CA TRP A 16 14.75 -37.71 -9.54
C TRP A 16 14.05 -37.28 -8.26
N ALA A 17 14.79 -37.24 -7.15
CA ALA A 17 14.31 -36.57 -5.95
C ALA A 17 14.15 -35.09 -6.30
N THR A 18 12.91 -34.63 -6.47
CA THR A 18 12.62 -33.19 -6.51
C THR A 18 13.08 -32.63 -5.18
N ALA A 19 14.13 -31.82 -5.21
CA ALA A 19 14.54 -31.06 -4.02
C ALA A 19 13.30 -30.29 -3.52
N ALA A 20 12.95 -30.48 -2.23
CA ALA A 20 11.86 -29.75 -1.62
C ALA A 20 12.11 -28.24 -1.82
N GLU A 21 11.11 -27.51 -2.26
CA GLU A 21 11.26 -26.06 -2.40
C GLU A 21 11.68 -25.47 -1.05
N PRO A 22 12.68 -24.57 -1.05
CA PRO A 22 13.12 -23.96 0.20
C PRO A 22 11.95 -23.14 0.80
N PRO A 23 11.83 -23.12 2.14
CA PRO A 23 10.72 -22.46 2.82
C PRO A 23 10.62 -20.98 2.41
N LEU A 24 9.39 -20.47 2.33
CA LEU A 24 9.12 -19.07 2.05
C LEU A 24 9.63 -18.22 3.21
N THR A 25 10.62 -17.37 2.96
CA THR A 25 11.14 -16.41 3.94
C THR A 25 10.57 -15.02 3.69
N ALA A 26 10.63 -14.12 4.69
CA ALA A 26 10.21 -12.72 4.55
C ALA A 26 10.89 -12.02 3.36
N ALA A 27 12.17 -12.32 3.10
CA ALA A 27 12.90 -11.77 1.96
C ALA A 27 12.35 -12.27 0.61
N ARG A 28 12.06 -13.57 0.49
CA ARG A 28 11.43 -14.13 -0.72
C ARG A 28 9.98 -13.67 -0.88
N TYR A 29 9.26 -13.53 0.22
CA TYR A 29 7.90 -13.03 0.23
C TYR A 29 7.87 -11.57 -0.24
N ALA A 30 8.75 -10.70 0.27
CA ALA A 30 8.87 -9.31 -0.14
C ALA A 30 9.12 -9.16 -1.66
N GLN A 31 9.93 -10.03 -2.25
CA GLN A 31 10.17 -10.04 -3.69
C GLN A 31 8.91 -10.38 -4.52
N GLN A 32 7.97 -11.15 -3.95
CA GLN A 32 6.73 -11.52 -4.63
C GLN A 32 5.65 -10.42 -4.50
N LEU A 33 5.73 -9.55 -3.48
CA LEU A 33 4.72 -8.51 -3.26
C LEU A 33 4.63 -7.51 -4.41
N GLY A 34 5.75 -7.06 -4.99
CA GLY A 34 5.73 -6.09 -6.08
C GLY A 34 4.93 -4.83 -5.76
N VAL A 35 4.08 -4.41 -6.68
CA VAL A 35 3.13 -3.29 -6.50
C VAL A 35 1.79 -3.83 -6.00
N GLY A 36 1.23 -3.19 -4.98
CA GLY A 36 -0.06 -3.54 -4.41
C GLY A 36 -1.03 -2.38 -4.28
N MET A 37 -2.19 -2.69 -3.70
CA MET A 37 -3.25 -1.73 -3.43
C MET A 37 -3.79 -1.90 -2.01
N ASP A 38 -4.04 -0.80 -1.33
CA ASP A 38 -4.67 -0.76 -0.02
C ASP A 38 -6.20 -0.63 -0.19
N VAL A 39 -6.97 -1.60 0.34
CA VAL A 39 -8.38 -1.75 0.01
C VAL A 39 -9.29 -1.75 1.24
N ASP A 40 -10.51 -1.22 1.08
CA ASP A 40 -11.52 -1.10 2.14
C ASP A 40 -12.57 -2.24 2.14
N TRP A 41 -12.31 -3.34 1.47
CA TRP A 41 -13.28 -4.42 1.23
C TRP A 41 -13.79 -5.12 2.51
N ALA A 42 -13.13 -4.97 3.65
CA ALA A 42 -13.56 -5.51 4.94
C ALA A 42 -13.66 -4.45 6.06
N ARG A 43 -13.42 -3.17 5.75
CA ARG A 43 -13.42 -2.10 6.75
C ARG A 43 -14.77 -1.39 6.87
N THR A 44 -15.45 -1.17 5.75
CA THR A 44 -16.68 -0.39 5.66
C THR A 44 -17.83 -1.27 5.21
N GLU A 45 -19.05 -0.94 5.65
CA GLU A 45 -20.28 -1.59 5.18
C GLU A 45 -20.42 -1.55 3.65
N ARG A 46 -19.97 -0.44 3.05
CA ARG A 46 -19.94 -0.28 1.61
C ARG A 46 -18.98 -1.27 0.96
N GLY A 47 -17.74 -1.34 1.43
CA GLY A 47 -16.74 -2.26 0.90
C GLY A 47 -17.16 -3.72 1.01
N ILE A 48 -17.78 -4.09 2.15
CA ILE A 48 -18.30 -5.45 2.36
C ILE A 48 -19.43 -5.78 1.38
N ARG A 49 -20.36 -4.85 1.18
CA ARG A 49 -21.53 -5.06 0.29
C ARG A 49 -21.16 -5.08 -1.18
N GLU A 50 -20.23 -4.21 -1.61
CA GLU A 50 -19.87 -4.02 -3.02
C GLU A 50 -18.75 -4.95 -3.49
N PHE A 51 -18.19 -5.78 -2.61
CA PHE A 51 -17.12 -6.69 -3.01
C PHE A 51 -17.61 -7.75 -4.01
N ASP A 52 -17.04 -7.68 -5.20
CA ASP A 52 -17.13 -8.71 -6.25
C ASP A 52 -15.72 -9.32 -6.45
N PRO A 53 -15.56 -10.66 -6.42
CA PRO A 53 -14.27 -11.32 -6.70
C PRO A 53 -13.62 -10.90 -8.02
N LEU A 54 -14.38 -10.43 -8.99
CA LEU A 54 -13.86 -9.97 -10.27
C LEU A 54 -12.96 -8.72 -10.15
N VAL A 55 -13.13 -7.91 -9.10
CA VAL A 55 -12.24 -6.78 -8.83
C VAL A 55 -10.78 -7.23 -8.68
N VAL A 56 -10.56 -8.40 -8.07
CA VAL A 56 -9.20 -8.96 -7.89
C VAL A 56 -8.56 -9.31 -9.23
N ARG A 57 -9.34 -9.89 -10.16
CA ARG A 57 -8.92 -10.13 -11.55
C ARG A 57 -8.50 -8.83 -12.24
N ASP A 58 -9.30 -7.79 -12.10
CA ASP A 58 -9.03 -6.49 -12.72
C ASP A 58 -7.79 -5.82 -12.13
N PHE A 59 -7.55 -6.00 -10.84
CA PHE A 59 -6.34 -5.53 -10.17
C PHE A 59 -5.11 -6.29 -10.69
N GLN A 60 -5.18 -7.62 -10.75
CA GLN A 60 -4.10 -8.45 -11.29
C GLN A 60 -3.78 -8.06 -12.74
N ALA A 61 -4.79 -7.90 -13.59
CA ALA A 61 -4.63 -7.48 -14.98
C ALA A 61 -4.02 -6.08 -15.13
N LYS A 62 -4.16 -5.20 -14.12
CA LYS A 62 -3.57 -3.86 -14.07
C LYS A 62 -2.12 -3.88 -13.57
N GLY A 63 -1.62 -5.01 -13.04
CA GLY A 63 -0.27 -5.15 -12.49
C GLY A 63 -0.21 -4.96 -10.97
N ILE A 64 -1.33 -5.14 -10.27
CA ILE A 64 -1.39 -5.21 -8.81
C ILE A 64 -1.14 -6.65 -8.38
N HIS A 65 -0.07 -6.89 -7.60
CA HIS A 65 0.36 -8.22 -7.19
C HIS A 65 -0.04 -8.59 -5.77
N HIS A 66 -0.37 -7.60 -4.94
CA HIS A 66 -0.90 -7.83 -3.60
C HIS A 66 -1.95 -6.80 -3.22
N VAL A 67 -2.80 -7.15 -2.26
CA VAL A 67 -3.75 -6.21 -1.66
C VAL A 67 -3.62 -6.24 -0.14
N ARG A 68 -3.64 -5.04 0.49
CA ARG A 68 -3.79 -4.90 1.92
C ARG A 68 -5.26 -4.68 2.24
N ILE A 69 -5.89 -5.70 2.81
CA ILE A 69 -7.31 -5.74 3.15
C ILE A 69 -7.49 -5.14 4.55
N ARG A 70 -7.91 -3.89 4.62
CA ARG A 70 -8.20 -3.25 5.91
C ARG A 70 -9.47 -3.82 6.52
N VAL A 71 -9.40 -4.17 7.81
CA VAL A 71 -10.52 -4.73 8.55
C VAL A 71 -10.71 -4.01 9.89
N ALA A 72 -11.96 -3.74 10.27
CA ALA A 72 -12.34 -3.12 11.53
C ALA A 72 -13.38 -3.97 12.28
N GLY A 73 -13.48 -3.76 13.59
CA GLY A 73 -14.43 -4.43 14.49
C GLY A 73 -14.04 -5.87 14.84
N GLU A 74 -14.93 -6.53 15.60
CA GLU A 74 -14.70 -7.86 16.17
C GLU A 74 -14.58 -8.97 15.13
N PRO A 75 -13.82 -10.04 15.40
CA PRO A 75 -13.64 -11.19 14.51
C PRO A 75 -14.83 -12.15 14.60
N THR A 76 -16.05 -11.64 14.35
CA THR A 76 -17.26 -12.45 14.33
C THR A 76 -17.21 -13.50 13.23
N GLU A 77 -18.01 -14.58 13.37
CA GLU A 77 -18.10 -15.63 12.34
C GLU A 77 -18.42 -15.04 10.94
N ALA A 78 -19.38 -14.12 10.87
CA ALA A 78 -19.73 -13.46 9.60
C ALA A 78 -18.54 -12.71 9.00
N ARG A 79 -17.76 -12.00 9.82
CA ARG A 79 -16.56 -11.29 9.36
C ARG A 79 -15.46 -12.25 8.90
N LEU A 80 -15.23 -13.32 9.64
CA LEU A 80 -14.26 -14.35 9.26
C LEU A 80 -14.63 -15.04 7.95
N ILE A 81 -15.92 -15.35 7.74
CA ILE A 81 -16.44 -15.88 6.47
C ILE A 81 -16.20 -14.87 5.34
N HIS A 82 -16.45 -13.57 5.57
CA HIS A 82 -16.18 -12.54 4.56
C HIS A 82 -14.70 -12.43 4.25
N LEU A 83 -13.83 -12.37 5.26
CA LEU A 83 -12.37 -12.37 5.06
C LEU A 83 -11.90 -13.57 4.26
N ARG A 84 -12.46 -14.76 4.50
CA ARG A 84 -12.15 -15.95 3.72
C ARG A 84 -12.51 -15.78 2.24
N LYS A 85 -13.68 -15.23 1.92
CA LYS A 85 -14.07 -14.94 0.52
C LYS A 85 -13.07 -14.01 -0.17
N LEU A 86 -12.58 -13.00 0.55
CA LEU A 86 -11.57 -12.07 0.03
C LEU A 86 -10.24 -12.78 -0.25
N VAL A 87 -9.78 -13.60 0.69
CA VAL A 87 -8.53 -14.35 0.58
C VAL A 87 -8.63 -15.37 -0.57
N GLU A 88 -9.71 -16.15 -0.64
CA GLU A 88 -9.94 -17.13 -1.71
C GLU A 88 -10.00 -16.45 -3.10
N ALA A 89 -10.61 -15.28 -3.22
CA ALA A 89 -10.62 -14.52 -4.47
C ALA A 89 -9.20 -14.05 -4.84
N CYS A 90 -8.41 -13.60 -3.88
CA CYS A 90 -7.02 -13.21 -4.13
C CYS A 90 -6.19 -14.41 -4.63
N GLU A 91 -6.31 -15.56 -3.97
CA GLU A 91 -5.62 -16.79 -4.37
C GLU A 91 -6.04 -17.26 -5.76
N GLN A 92 -7.34 -17.19 -6.07
CA GLN A 92 -7.87 -17.57 -7.38
C GLN A 92 -7.22 -16.80 -8.54
N TYR A 93 -6.93 -15.52 -8.32
CA TYR A 93 -6.34 -14.64 -9.34
C TYR A 93 -4.83 -14.39 -9.15
N GLY A 94 -4.18 -15.10 -8.22
CA GLY A 94 -2.73 -14.99 -8.00
C GLY A 94 -2.30 -13.65 -7.42
N VAL A 95 -3.17 -12.99 -6.64
CA VAL A 95 -2.88 -11.77 -5.88
C VAL A 95 -2.65 -12.14 -4.42
N ILE A 96 -1.59 -11.62 -3.82
CA ILE A 96 -1.23 -11.93 -2.43
C ILE A 96 -2.12 -11.12 -1.47
N PRO A 97 -2.90 -11.77 -0.56
CA PRO A 97 -3.71 -11.07 0.43
C PRO A 97 -2.90 -10.72 1.69
N ILE A 98 -3.09 -9.52 2.23
CA ILE A 98 -2.57 -9.10 3.53
C ILE A 98 -3.73 -8.55 4.33
N ILE A 99 -4.12 -9.20 5.43
CA ILE A 99 -5.16 -8.71 6.34
C ILE A 99 -4.52 -7.69 7.28
N ALA A 100 -5.09 -6.48 7.37
CA ALA A 100 -4.61 -5.39 8.21
C ALA A 100 -5.69 -4.95 9.21
N TYR A 101 -5.43 -5.15 10.51
CA TYR A 101 -6.40 -4.82 11.56
C TYR A 101 -6.31 -3.35 11.96
N GLN A 102 -7.45 -2.65 11.95
CA GLN A 102 -7.53 -1.23 12.32
C GLN A 102 -7.16 -0.96 13.77
N ALA A 103 -7.57 -1.82 14.69
CA ALA A 103 -7.29 -1.70 16.13
C ALA A 103 -7.57 -0.29 16.72
N ASP A 104 -8.67 0.36 16.28
CA ASP A 104 -8.93 1.78 16.61
C ASP A 104 -9.10 2.02 18.11
N GLU A 105 -9.75 1.10 18.84
CA GLU A 105 -9.92 1.22 20.28
C GLU A 105 -8.57 1.19 21.00
N TYR A 106 -7.69 0.27 20.63
CA TYR A 106 -6.34 0.18 21.19
C TYR A 106 -5.50 1.41 20.86
N LYS A 107 -5.58 1.95 19.65
CA LYS A 107 -4.85 3.20 19.27
C LYS A 107 -5.29 4.38 20.13
N ASN A 108 -6.60 4.46 20.43
CA ASN A 108 -7.18 5.55 21.20
C ASN A 108 -7.02 5.39 22.72
N ASP A 109 -6.93 4.16 23.23
CA ASP A 109 -6.82 3.87 24.66
C ASP A 109 -5.93 2.66 24.92
N PRO A 110 -4.58 2.78 24.78
CA PRO A 110 -3.63 1.69 24.93
C PRO A 110 -3.45 1.27 26.39
N LYS A 111 -4.31 0.36 26.86
CA LYS A 111 -4.34 -0.24 28.19
C LYS A 111 -4.40 -1.78 28.12
N ALA A 112 -4.25 -2.45 29.26
CA ALA A 112 -4.19 -3.91 29.33
C ALA A 112 -5.37 -4.63 28.65
N ASP A 113 -6.58 -4.11 28.78
CA ASP A 113 -7.77 -4.73 28.18
C ASP A 113 -7.74 -4.62 26.65
N THR A 114 -7.46 -3.44 26.10
CA THR A 114 -7.38 -3.22 24.65
C THR A 114 -6.14 -3.88 24.02
N GLU A 115 -5.01 -4.00 24.76
CA GLU A 115 -3.87 -4.85 24.35
C GLU A 115 -4.33 -6.31 24.16
N LYS A 116 -5.09 -6.84 25.14
CA LYS A 116 -5.62 -8.19 25.11
C LYS A 116 -6.63 -8.40 23.98
N GLU A 117 -7.48 -7.42 23.69
CA GLU A 117 -8.42 -7.45 22.57
C GLU A 117 -7.72 -7.63 21.23
N VAL A 118 -6.67 -6.83 20.96
CA VAL A 118 -5.87 -6.96 19.72
C VAL A 118 -5.24 -8.35 19.62
N ILE A 119 -4.67 -8.87 20.71
CA ILE A 119 -4.04 -10.18 20.72
C ILE A 119 -5.08 -11.28 20.45
N ASN A 120 -6.24 -11.24 21.14
CA ASN A 120 -7.32 -12.20 20.96
C ASN A 120 -7.92 -12.16 19.56
N TRP A 121 -8.01 -10.97 18.96
CA TRP A 121 -8.45 -10.78 17.58
C TRP A 121 -7.57 -11.59 16.62
N TRP A 122 -6.26 -11.45 16.76
CA TRP A 122 -5.31 -12.16 15.93
C TRP A 122 -5.26 -13.66 16.20
N ILE A 123 -5.44 -14.09 17.45
CA ILE A 123 -5.56 -15.52 17.78
C ILE A 123 -6.78 -16.12 17.06
N ALA A 124 -7.94 -15.44 17.09
CA ALA A 124 -9.14 -15.90 16.39
C ALA A 124 -8.92 -16.02 14.86
N VAL A 125 -8.30 -15.02 14.25
CA VAL A 125 -7.97 -15.03 12.81
C VAL A 125 -6.95 -16.12 12.49
N ALA A 126 -5.89 -16.26 13.29
CA ALA A 126 -4.88 -17.29 13.09
C ALA A 126 -5.48 -18.71 13.18
N HIS A 127 -6.35 -18.98 14.13
CA HIS A 127 -7.07 -20.27 14.21
C HIS A 127 -7.99 -20.50 13.02
N TYR A 128 -8.70 -19.46 12.57
CA TYR A 128 -9.65 -19.59 11.46
C TYR A 128 -8.96 -19.94 10.14
N PHE A 129 -7.84 -19.29 9.84
CA PHE A 129 -7.07 -19.56 8.62
C PHE A 129 -6.13 -20.75 8.80
N GLY A 130 -5.60 -20.98 10.00
CA GLY A 130 -4.63 -22.05 10.28
C GLY A 130 -3.44 -21.97 9.31
N GLN A 131 -3.00 -23.12 8.80
CA GLN A 131 -1.92 -23.22 7.81
C GLN A 131 -2.41 -23.08 6.36
N ARG A 132 -3.67 -22.68 6.17
CA ARG A 132 -4.22 -22.40 4.85
C ARG A 132 -3.62 -21.11 4.33
N SER A 133 -3.63 -20.96 3.01
CA SER A 133 -3.21 -19.71 2.39
C SER A 133 -1.78 -19.32 2.79
N PRO A 134 -0.76 -20.03 2.32
CA PRO A 134 0.63 -19.80 2.74
C PRO A 134 1.15 -18.40 2.37
N LEU A 135 0.53 -17.73 1.37
CA LEU A 135 0.86 -16.36 0.99
C LEU A 135 0.06 -15.30 1.76
N LEU A 136 -0.93 -15.69 2.59
CA LEU A 136 -1.67 -14.75 3.41
C LEU A 136 -0.75 -14.10 4.46
N GLY A 137 -0.65 -12.77 4.44
CA GLY A 137 0.06 -11.97 5.43
C GLY A 137 -0.86 -11.38 6.50
N PHE A 138 -0.33 -11.14 7.71
CA PHE A 138 -1.01 -10.46 8.81
C PHE A 138 -0.29 -9.16 9.16
N ASP A 139 -0.94 -8.02 8.91
CA ASP A 139 -0.50 -6.69 9.31
C ASP A 139 -1.19 -6.34 10.64
N LEU A 140 -0.43 -6.44 11.74
CA LEU A 140 -0.98 -6.55 13.08
C LEU A 140 -1.73 -5.29 13.54
N ILE A 141 -1.25 -4.10 13.22
CA ILE A 141 -1.92 -2.85 13.57
C ILE A 141 -1.72 -1.85 12.43
N TYR A 142 -2.80 -1.61 11.71
CA TYR A 142 -2.84 -0.59 10.67
C TYR A 142 -2.57 0.82 11.23
N GLU A 143 -1.51 1.47 10.77
CA GLU A 143 -1.16 2.84 11.16
C GLU A 143 -1.22 3.09 12.68
N PRO A 144 -0.29 2.55 13.51
CA PRO A 144 -0.23 2.92 14.92
C PRO A 144 -0.18 4.44 15.11
N ALA A 145 -1.19 4.98 15.80
CA ALA A 145 -1.46 6.42 15.88
C ALA A 145 -2.05 6.83 17.23
N ASP A 146 -2.55 8.04 17.32
CA ASP A 146 -3.33 8.61 18.42
C ASP A 146 -2.60 8.50 19.78
N LYS A 147 -3.23 8.06 20.85
CA LYS A 147 -2.58 7.92 22.15
C LYS A 147 -1.45 6.89 22.16
N LEU A 148 -1.52 5.88 21.26
CA LEU A 148 -0.48 4.89 21.10
C LEU A 148 0.86 5.50 20.64
N ASN A 149 0.86 6.67 19.98
CA ASN A 149 2.07 7.42 19.66
C ASN A 149 2.94 7.75 20.88
N HIS A 150 2.35 7.81 22.07
CA HIS A 150 3.05 8.09 23.33
C HIS A 150 3.36 6.84 24.15
N ASN A 151 3.05 5.63 23.64
CA ASN A 151 3.20 4.38 24.38
C ASN A 151 3.88 3.27 23.54
N VAL A 152 5.13 3.52 23.15
CA VAL A 152 5.93 2.53 22.38
C VAL A 152 6.11 1.21 23.13
N ALA A 153 6.13 1.26 24.46
CA ALA A 153 6.29 0.05 25.28
C ALA A 153 5.07 -0.87 25.16
N SER A 154 3.86 -0.32 25.15
CA SER A 154 2.61 -1.04 24.90
C SER A 154 2.62 -1.65 23.50
N LEU A 155 2.92 -0.86 22.48
CA LEU A 155 2.99 -1.33 21.09
C LEU A 155 3.91 -2.55 20.95
N ASN A 156 5.11 -2.48 21.48
CA ASN A 156 6.07 -3.58 21.40
C ASN A 156 5.64 -4.81 22.20
N ARG A 157 4.95 -4.66 23.35
CA ARG A 157 4.38 -5.81 24.09
C ARG A 157 3.31 -6.54 23.30
N VAL A 158 2.40 -5.77 22.67
CA VAL A 158 1.35 -6.35 21.81
C VAL A 158 1.97 -7.11 20.64
N TYR A 159 2.94 -6.53 19.95
CA TYR A 159 3.63 -7.22 18.85
C TYR A 159 4.32 -8.50 19.30
N GLU A 160 5.13 -8.43 20.38
CA GLU A 160 5.82 -9.61 20.91
C GLU A 160 4.85 -10.75 21.23
N LYS A 161 3.75 -10.43 21.93
CA LYS A 161 2.76 -11.41 22.35
C LYS A 161 1.96 -11.96 21.17
N ALA A 162 1.47 -11.09 20.28
CA ALA A 162 0.69 -11.50 19.12
C ALA A 162 1.51 -12.37 18.15
N ILE A 163 2.75 -11.99 17.84
CA ILE A 163 3.67 -12.78 17.01
C ILE A 163 3.90 -14.16 17.60
N LYS A 164 4.18 -14.23 18.92
CA LYS A 164 4.39 -15.50 19.62
C LYS A 164 3.16 -16.41 19.51
N ASP A 165 1.99 -15.87 19.76
CA ASP A 165 0.75 -16.65 19.79
C ASP A 165 0.32 -17.08 18.38
N ILE A 166 0.47 -16.21 17.37
CA ILE A 166 0.23 -16.54 15.96
C ILE A 166 1.17 -17.65 15.50
N HIS A 167 2.48 -17.53 15.79
CA HIS A 167 3.45 -18.53 15.37
C HIS A 167 3.34 -19.86 16.15
N ALA A 168 2.68 -19.87 17.30
CA ALA A 168 2.31 -21.12 17.96
C ALA A 168 1.19 -21.89 17.21
N ILE A 169 0.38 -21.19 16.41
CA ILE A 169 -0.71 -21.75 15.58
C ILE A 169 -0.19 -22.07 14.18
N ASP A 170 0.53 -21.12 13.58
CA ASP A 170 1.13 -21.21 12.24
C ASP A 170 2.53 -20.60 12.24
N ALA A 171 3.53 -21.46 12.39
CA ALA A 171 4.93 -21.06 12.55
C ALA A 171 5.54 -20.33 11.33
N SER A 172 4.87 -20.40 10.19
CA SER A 172 5.33 -19.81 8.93
C SER A 172 4.54 -18.59 8.47
N ARG A 173 3.58 -18.11 9.28
CA ARG A 173 2.75 -16.97 8.93
C ARG A 173 3.58 -15.70 8.76
N MET A 174 3.49 -15.07 7.57
CA MET A 174 4.10 -13.76 7.33
C MET A 174 3.39 -12.70 8.16
N ILE A 175 4.15 -11.95 8.96
CA ILE A 175 3.65 -10.93 9.86
C ILE A 175 4.29 -9.58 9.50
N PHE A 176 3.47 -8.53 9.56
CA PHE A 176 3.92 -7.16 9.39
C PHE A 176 3.68 -6.39 10.69
N ILE A 177 4.66 -5.58 11.06
CA ILE A 177 4.59 -4.67 12.21
C ILE A 177 5.00 -3.26 11.79
N ALA A 178 4.24 -2.29 12.25
CA ALA A 178 4.45 -0.88 11.91
C ALA A 178 4.95 -0.08 13.12
N PRO A 179 5.84 0.92 12.95
CA PRO A 179 6.17 1.86 14.00
C PRO A 179 5.03 2.84 14.26
N ARG A 180 5.15 3.63 15.33
CA ARG A 180 4.24 4.72 15.67
C ARG A 180 4.20 5.80 14.58
N LEU A 181 3.48 6.88 14.85
CA LEU A 181 3.37 8.07 13.99
C LEU A 181 2.84 7.73 12.60
N ARG A 182 1.82 6.85 12.56
CA ARG A 182 1.22 6.34 11.33
C ARG A 182 2.23 5.63 10.44
N ALA A 183 2.97 4.70 11.04
CA ALA A 183 4.01 3.94 10.36
C ALA A 183 5.12 4.82 9.76
N ALA A 184 5.61 5.81 10.51
CA ALA A 184 6.67 6.70 10.02
C ALA A 184 8.00 5.94 9.89
N PRO A 185 8.71 5.99 8.75
CA PRO A 185 9.97 5.28 8.57
C PRO A 185 11.07 5.78 9.51
N GLU A 186 10.98 7.03 9.96
CA GLU A 186 11.90 7.61 10.94
C GLU A 186 11.79 6.98 12.33
N ASP A 187 10.65 6.34 12.63
CA ASP A 187 10.36 5.69 13.93
C ASP A 187 10.59 4.16 13.91
N LEU A 188 11.02 3.57 12.78
CA LEU A 188 11.31 2.14 12.65
C LEU A 188 12.29 1.61 13.72
N SER A 189 13.22 2.46 14.17
CA SER A 189 14.20 2.09 15.20
C SER A 189 13.59 1.83 16.58
N THR A 190 12.32 2.21 16.81
CA THR A 190 11.60 1.96 18.06
C THR A 190 10.97 0.58 18.14
N LEU A 191 10.87 -0.13 17.01
CA LEU A 191 10.37 -1.50 16.97
C LEU A 191 11.33 -2.45 17.66
N LYS A 192 10.81 -3.25 18.60
CA LYS A 192 11.52 -4.40 19.17
C LYS A 192 11.16 -5.63 18.35
N LEU A 193 12.18 -6.21 17.75
CA LEU A 193 12.03 -7.39 16.90
C LEU A 193 12.13 -8.65 17.77
N PRO A 194 11.11 -9.51 17.84
CA PRO A 194 11.18 -10.74 18.59
C PRO A 194 12.29 -11.65 18.07
N ALA A 195 13.02 -12.30 18.97
CA ALA A 195 13.98 -13.33 18.60
C ALA A 195 13.26 -14.44 17.81
N HIS A 196 13.91 -14.97 16.78
CA HIS A 196 13.39 -16.04 15.91
C HIS A 196 12.29 -15.65 14.93
N SER A 197 11.89 -14.37 14.83
CA SER A 197 10.88 -13.91 13.86
C SER A 197 11.44 -13.51 12.50
N GLN A 198 12.75 -13.41 12.33
CA GLN A 198 13.44 -12.84 11.17
C GLN A 198 12.98 -13.43 9.83
N ASN A 199 12.68 -14.72 9.77
CA ASN A 199 12.26 -15.38 8.53
C ASN A 199 10.82 -15.09 8.12
N TYR A 200 9.97 -14.58 9.03
CA TYR A 200 8.53 -14.43 8.82
C TYR A 200 8.01 -13.06 9.26
N LEU A 201 8.91 -12.07 9.42
CA LEU A 201 8.58 -10.73 9.87
C LEU A 201 9.08 -9.67 8.89
N LEU A 202 8.18 -8.76 8.51
CA LEU A 202 8.47 -7.57 7.74
C LEU A 202 8.13 -6.33 8.59
N ALA A 203 8.93 -5.25 8.45
CA ALA A 203 8.49 -3.97 8.97
C ALA A 203 7.66 -3.24 7.93
N GLU A 204 6.50 -2.77 8.35
CA GLU A 204 5.67 -1.87 7.57
C GLU A 204 6.06 -0.42 7.83
N TRP A 205 5.99 0.42 6.79
CA TRP A 205 6.07 1.88 6.92
C TRP A 205 5.30 2.57 5.80
N HIS A 206 4.97 3.84 6.04
CA HIS A 206 4.19 4.64 5.11
C HIS A 206 4.98 5.86 4.62
N ILE A 207 4.65 6.32 3.42
CA ILE A 207 5.19 7.55 2.87
C ILE A 207 4.11 8.38 2.19
N PHE A 208 3.81 9.55 2.75
CA PHE A 208 2.86 10.49 2.18
C PHE A 208 3.49 11.88 2.06
N PRO A 209 3.11 12.69 1.04
CA PRO A 209 3.66 14.02 0.84
C PRO A 209 3.45 14.96 2.02
N TRP A 210 2.37 14.79 2.79
CA TRP A 210 2.01 15.62 3.95
C TRP A 210 2.68 15.21 5.26
N GLY A 211 3.56 14.20 5.22
CA GLY A 211 4.25 13.68 6.39
C GLY A 211 3.41 12.72 7.25
N PRO A 212 4.01 12.17 8.32
CA PRO A 212 3.44 11.07 9.09
C PRO A 212 2.15 11.44 9.84
N LEU A 213 1.95 12.70 10.23
CA LEU A 213 0.84 13.09 11.08
C LEU A 213 -0.34 13.73 10.33
N LYS A 214 -0.33 13.83 9.02
CA LYS A 214 -1.34 14.54 8.21
C LYS A 214 -1.65 15.99 8.68
N THR A 215 -0.82 16.53 9.58
CA THR A 215 -1.09 17.81 10.24
C THR A 215 -0.51 19.01 9.50
N ASN A 216 0.34 18.76 8.51
CA ASN A 216 1.14 19.85 7.94
C ASN A 216 0.42 20.64 6.85
N GLY A 217 -0.75 20.19 6.37
CA GLY A 217 -1.59 20.92 5.40
C GLY A 217 -0.90 21.37 4.11
N LYS A 218 0.41 21.20 4.01
CA LYS A 218 1.24 21.61 2.87
C LYS A 218 1.81 20.38 2.19
N TYR A 219 1.56 20.27 0.91
CA TYR A 219 2.23 19.28 0.09
C TYR A 219 3.71 19.67 -0.02
N PRO A 220 4.66 18.80 0.39
CA PRO A 220 6.08 19.11 0.26
C PRO A 220 6.59 19.04 -1.19
N TRP A 221 5.72 18.75 -2.13
CA TRP A 221 6.02 18.72 -3.55
C TRP A 221 5.20 19.75 -4.31
N THR A 222 5.89 20.70 -4.93
CA THR A 222 5.27 21.75 -5.78
C THR A 222 5.75 21.67 -7.22
N SER A 223 7.04 21.45 -7.46
CA SER A 223 7.65 21.51 -8.79
C SER A 223 8.75 20.50 -9.03
N GLY A 224 9.00 19.57 -8.11
CA GLY A 224 10.03 18.55 -8.24
C GLY A 224 11.45 19.09 -8.09
N THR A 225 11.64 20.05 -7.18
CA THR A 225 12.96 20.58 -6.84
C THR A 225 13.88 19.50 -6.28
N ALA A 226 15.19 19.74 -6.33
CA ALA A 226 16.17 18.84 -5.73
C ALA A 226 15.91 18.57 -4.23
N ALA A 227 15.43 19.58 -3.50
CA ALA A 227 15.07 19.45 -2.09
C ALA A 227 13.84 18.56 -1.87
N GLU A 228 12.80 18.69 -2.69
CA GLU A 228 11.61 17.85 -2.64
C GLU A 228 11.93 16.38 -2.95
N LYS A 229 12.73 16.14 -3.99
CA LYS A 229 13.24 14.79 -4.33
C LYS A 229 14.10 14.22 -3.21
N ALA A 230 14.97 15.04 -2.60
CA ALA A 230 15.80 14.61 -1.48
C ALA A 230 14.96 14.23 -0.24
N ALA A 231 13.86 14.93 0.05
CA ALA A 231 12.97 14.60 1.15
C ALA A 231 12.34 13.20 1.01
N ILE A 232 11.97 12.80 -0.22
CA ILE A 232 11.50 11.43 -0.52
C ILE A 232 12.63 10.42 -0.26
N ARG A 233 13.81 10.64 -0.85
CA ARG A 233 14.96 9.74 -0.69
C ARG A 233 15.37 9.57 0.77
N ASN A 234 15.35 10.64 1.56
CA ASN A 234 15.72 10.58 2.98
C ASN A 234 14.82 9.63 3.79
N ARG A 235 13.53 9.59 3.49
CA ARG A 235 12.60 8.65 4.13
C ARG A 235 12.86 7.21 3.70
N ILE A 236 13.08 6.98 2.41
CA ILE A 236 13.45 5.66 1.89
C ILE A 236 14.78 5.21 2.51
N ASN A 237 15.76 6.12 2.59
CA ASN A 237 17.06 5.83 3.21
C ASN A 237 16.94 5.48 4.70
N ALA A 238 15.99 6.07 5.43
CA ALA A 238 15.75 5.69 6.84
C ALA A 238 15.32 4.22 6.93
N ALA A 239 14.43 3.76 6.06
CA ALA A 239 14.02 2.36 6.01
C ALA A 239 15.15 1.44 5.54
N LEU A 240 15.93 1.82 4.52
CA LEU A 240 17.10 1.05 4.06
C LEU A 240 18.17 0.92 5.14
N HIS A 241 18.46 1.99 5.87
CA HIS A 241 19.39 1.94 6.99
C HIS A 241 18.89 1.00 8.09
N TRP A 242 17.60 1.04 8.40
CA TRP A 242 17.00 0.12 9.37
C TRP A 242 17.11 -1.34 8.90
N GLN A 243 16.83 -1.65 7.62
CA GLN A 243 17.00 -2.98 7.05
C GLN A 243 18.45 -3.47 7.17
N GLN A 244 19.42 -2.61 6.81
CA GLN A 244 20.84 -2.93 6.92
C GLN A 244 21.26 -3.23 8.36
N LYS A 245 20.77 -2.45 9.33
CA LYS A 245 21.10 -2.60 10.75
C LYS A 245 20.49 -3.86 11.37
N THR A 246 19.27 -4.24 10.96
CA THR A 246 18.51 -5.30 11.62
C THR A 246 18.54 -6.63 10.87
N GLY A 247 18.86 -6.62 9.58
CA GLY A 247 18.77 -7.78 8.70
C GLY A 247 17.33 -8.16 8.32
N HIS A 248 16.32 -7.35 8.71
CA HIS A 248 14.94 -7.55 8.32
C HIS A 248 14.62 -6.79 7.04
N VAL A 249 13.63 -7.27 6.30
CA VAL A 249 13.08 -6.58 5.13
C VAL A 249 11.94 -5.66 5.54
N SER A 250 11.62 -4.68 4.69
CA SER A 250 10.50 -3.78 4.92
C SER A 250 9.60 -3.63 3.69
N TRP A 251 8.42 -3.12 3.91
CA TRP A 251 7.37 -2.93 2.93
C TRP A 251 6.68 -1.59 3.17
N VAL A 252 6.33 -0.88 2.10
CA VAL A 252 5.49 0.32 2.19
C VAL A 252 4.03 -0.10 2.16
N GLY A 253 3.40 -0.17 3.34
CA GLY A 253 2.00 -0.60 3.49
C GLY A 253 1.00 0.38 2.89
N GLY A 254 1.37 1.66 2.78
CA GLY A 254 0.52 2.65 2.14
C GLY A 254 1.28 3.88 1.71
N TRP A 255 1.05 4.30 0.48
CA TRP A 255 1.52 5.59 -0.01
C TRP A 255 0.55 6.19 -1.02
N GLY A 256 0.62 7.50 -1.20
CA GLY A 256 -0.21 8.21 -2.16
C GLY A 256 0.23 9.66 -2.27
N VAL A 257 -0.24 10.34 -3.29
CA VAL A 257 0.10 11.74 -3.57
C VAL A 257 -1.12 12.67 -3.63
N GLY A 258 -2.32 12.16 -3.33
CA GLY A 258 -3.58 12.87 -3.50
C GLY A 258 -4.16 12.69 -4.91
N GLU A 259 -5.29 13.36 -5.17
CA GLU A 259 -6.13 13.10 -6.36
C GLU A 259 -5.79 13.99 -7.57
N SER A 260 -4.95 15.00 -7.42
CA SER A 260 -4.67 15.95 -8.50
C SER A 260 -3.79 15.34 -9.60
N LYS A 261 -4.21 15.51 -10.85
CA LYS A 261 -3.39 15.11 -12.03
C LYS A 261 -2.03 15.81 -12.09
N SER A 262 -1.89 16.98 -11.45
CA SER A 262 -0.62 17.70 -11.36
C SER A 262 0.42 16.96 -10.52
N LEU A 263 0.02 15.97 -9.73
CA LEU A 263 0.88 15.15 -8.88
C LEU A 263 1.47 13.90 -9.57
N THR A 264 1.15 13.68 -10.84
CA THR A 264 1.72 12.55 -11.62
C THR A 264 3.26 12.52 -11.60
N PRO A 265 4.00 13.64 -11.74
CA PRO A 265 5.46 13.63 -11.63
C PRO A 265 5.96 13.22 -10.25
N THR A 266 5.26 13.65 -9.18
CA THR A 266 5.56 13.24 -7.80
C THR A 266 5.37 11.73 -7.62
N ALA A 267 4.26 11.19 -8.13
CA ALA A 267 3.95 9.77 -8.07
C ALA A 267 4.99 8.94 -8.81
N SER A 268 5.36 9.34 -10.02
CA SER A 268 6.41 8.68 -10.80
C SER A 268 7.75 8.69 -10.07
N GLN A 269 8.16 9.84 -9.49
CA GLN A 269 9.40 9.93 -8.71
C GLN A 269 9.40 9.01 -7.50
N MET A 270 8.30 8.99 -6.72
CA MET A 270 8.20 8.12 -5.54
C MET A 270 8.26 6.65 -5.93
N ALA A 271 7.49 6.23 -6.94
CA ALA A 271 7.50 4.86 -7.41
C ALA A 271 8.88 4.44 -7.92
N CYS A 272 9.57 5.30 -8.68
CA CYS A 272 10.94 5.05 -9.15
C CYS A 272 11.92 4.86 -8.00
N GLU A 273 11.89 5.71 -6.99
CA GLU A 273 12.79 5.59 -5.83
C GLU A 273 12.54 4.30 -5.04
N LEU A 274 11.28 3.88 -4.86
CA LEU A 274 10.93 2.62 -4.21
C LEU A 274 11.37 1.40 -5.03
N GLN A 275 11.15 1.43 -6.35
CA GLN A 275 11.59 0.34 -7.24
C GLN A 275 13.12 0.23 -7.30
N HIS A 276 13.85 1.35 -7.37
CA HIS A 276 15.31 1.34 -7.31
C HIS A 276 15.84 0.79 -5.98
N ALA A 277 15.10 1.01 -4.90
CA ALA A 277 15.42 0.48 -3.58
C ALA A 277 14.99 -0.99 -3.40
N ASN A 278 14.31 -1.61 -4.37
CA ASN A 278 13.70 -2.94 -4.27
C ASN A 278 12.75 -3.07 -3.06
N ILE A 279 12.01 -2.02 -2.73
CA ILE A 279 11.02 -2.00 -1.66
C ILE A 279 9.63 -2.18 -2.28
N PRO A 280 8.91 -3.27 -1.97
CA PRO A 280 7.54 -3.45 -2.41
C PRO A 280 6.61 -2.45 -1.72
N TYR A 281 5.50 -2.10 -2.37
CA TYR A 281 4.60 -1.06 -1.87
C TYR A 281 3.14 -1.26 -2.25
N ALA A 282 2.22 -0.78 -1.40
CA ALA A 282 0.79 -0.69 -1.68
C ALA A 282 0.35 0.75 -1.89
N ILE A 283 -0.40 1.01 -2.96
CA ILE A 283 -0.99 2.30 -3.29
C ILE A 283 -2.25 2.50 -2.42
N ASN A 284 -2.36 3.65 -1.76
CA ASN A 284 -3.50 4.00 -0.90
C ASN A 284 -4.36 5.09 -1.57
N ALA A 285 -5.65 4.92 -1.77
CA ALA A 285 -6.48 3.74 -1.59
C ALA A 285 -7.21 3.41 -2.91
N ASP A 286 -7.72 2.17 -3.00
CA ASP A 286 -8.42 1.65 -4.18
C ASP A 286 -9.58 2.53 -4.65
N VAL A 287 -10.40 3.01 -3.74
CA VAL A 287 -11.58 3.87 -4.02
C VAL A 287 -11.25 5.15 -4.81
N GLN A 288 -9.99 5.57 -4.81
CA GLN A 288 -9.52 6.67 -5.65
C GLN A 288 -9.48 6.29 -7.13
N PHE A 289 -9.21 5.03 -7.43
CA PHE A 289 -8.87 4.53 -8.76
C PHE A 289 -9.90 3.57 -9.34
N TYR A 290 -10.60 2.84 -8.49
CA TYR A 290 -11.57 1.82 -8.89
C TYR A 290 -12.95 2.12 -8.31
N ASP A 291 -13.99 1.99 -9.13
CA ASP A 291 -15.38 2.08 -8.71
C ASP A 291 -15.92 0.68 -8.45
N GLY A 292 -16.13 0.35 -7.17
CA GLY A 292 -16.61 -0.98 -6.77
C GLY A 292 -18.06 -1.22 -7.18
N GLU A 293 -18.87 -0.17 -7.29
CA GLU A 293 -20.27 -0.26 -7.70
C GLU A 293 -20.41 -0.52 -9.21
N GLU A 294 -19.60 0.20 -9.99
CA GLU A 294 -19.55 0.04 -11.45
C GLU A 294 -18.69 -1.15 -11.90
N GLY A 295 -17.85 -1.68 -11.00
CA GLY A 295 -16.88 -2.73 -11.33
C GLY A 295 -15.85 -2.30 -12.38
N ALA A 296 -15.38 -1.05 -12.31
CA ALA A 296 -14.52 -0.47 -13.33
C ALA A 296 -13.47 0.51 -12.81
N TRP A 297 -12.36 0.62 -13.53
CA TRP A 297 -11.34 1.65 -13.28
C TRP A 297 -11.88 3.04 -13.61
N ARG A 298 -11.63 4.00 -12.70
CA ARG A 298 -11.98 5.40 -12.92
C ARG A 298 -11.07 6.02 -14.00
N PRO A 299 -11.62 6.60 -15.07
CA PRO A 299 -10.79 7.11 -16.17
C PRO A 299 -10.00 8.38 -15.79
N ALA A 300 -10.51 9.19 -14.86
CA ALA A 300 -9.87 10.46 -14.51
C ALA A 300 -8.46 10.31 -13.88
N PRO A 301 -8.22 9.39 -12.92
CA PRO A 301 -6.91 9.19 -12.30
C PRO A 301 -6.03 8.15 -13.01
N GLU A 302 -6.41 7.63 -14.17
CA GLU A 302 -5.69 6.53 -14.83
C GLU A 302 -4.20 6.84 -15.06
N ARG A 303 -3.86 8.05 -15.51
CA ARG A 303 -2.46 8.45 -15.72
C ARG A 303 -1.67 8.51 -14.42
N LEU A 304 -2.32 8.92 -13.34
CA LEU A 304 -1.71 8.94 -12.01
C LEU A 304 -1.45 7.51 -11.53
N LEU A 305 -2.44 6.63 -11.64
CA LEU A 305 -2.30 5.22 -11.29
C LEU A 305 -1.19 4.54 -12.11
N GLN A 306 -1.14 4.79 -13.41
CA GLN A 306 -0.10 4.25 -14.27
C GLN A 306 1.31 4.69 -13.85
N ALA A 307 1.47 5.95 -13.45
CA ALA A 307 2.74 6.47 -12.94
C ALA A 307 3.13 5.85 -11.58
N MET A 308 2.17 5.32 -10.83
CA MET A 308 2.40 4.64 -9.56
C MET A 308 2.71 3.15 -9.74
N ILE A 309 2.14 2.50 -10.75
CA ILE A 309 2.34 1.07 -11.02
C ILE A 309 3.58 0.83 -11.88
N ALA A 310 3.69 1.54 -12.99
CA ALA A 310 4.76 1.39 -13.98
C ALA A 310 5.36 2.76 -14.35
N PRO A 311 6.14 3.36 -13.43
CA PRO A 311 6.74 4.67 -13.66
C PRO A 311 7.79 4.60 -14.76
N VAL A 312 7.93 5.69 -15.49
CA VAL A 312 9.07 5.90 -16.39
C VAL A 312 10.19 6.53 -15.57
N CYS A 313 11.20 5.74 -15.23
CA CYS A 313 12.29 6.17 -14.37
C CYS A 313 13.47 6.71 -15.19
N GLU A 314 14.01 7.86 -14.75
CA GLU A 314 15.29 8.37 -15.27
C GLU A 314 16.42 7.41 -14.82
N LYS A 315 17.34 7.10 -15.71
CA LYS A 315 18.51 6.30 -15.35
C LYS A 315 19.37 7.06 -14.34
N PRO A 316 19.88 6.41 -13.28
CA PRO A 316 20.79 7.06 -12.35
C PRO A 316 22.02 7.61 -13.11
N GLY A 317 22.23 8.93 -13.05
CA GLY A 317 23.37 9.60 -13.68
C GLY A 317 23.10 10.24 -15.06
N GLU A 318 21.95 10.08 -15.66
CA GLU A 318 21.57 10.82 -16.86
C GLU A 318 21.13 12.24 -16.47
N LYS A 319 21.82 13.26 -16.97
CA LYS A 319 21.37 14.66 -16.80
C LYS A 319 20.02 14.80 -17.51
N PRO A 320 19.05 15.55 -16.93
CA PRO A 320 17.76 15.75 -17.57
C PRO A 320 17.94 16.23 -18.99
N GLY A 321 17.60 15.40 -19.96
CA GLY A 321 17.59 15.78 -21.36
C GLY A 321 16.57 16.90 -21.52
N HIS A 322 17.03 18.06 -22.00
CA HIS A 322 16.16 19.11 -22.52
C HIS A 322 15.36 18.50 -23.69
N HIS A 323 14.21 17.92 -23.42
CA HIS A 323 13.21 17.74 -24.45
C HIS A 323 12.74 19.14 -24.85
N ALA A 324 13.45 19.74 -25.84
CA ALA A 324 12.99 20.91 -26.51
C ALA A 324 11.63 20.58 -27.12
N VAL A 325 10.58 21.14 -26.53
CA VAL A 325 9.27 21.20 -27.18
C VAL A 325 9.50 21.96 -28.49
N LYS A 326 9.49 21.24 -29.60
CA LYS A 326 9.51 21.88 -30.93
C LYS A 326 8.28 22.79 -30.99
N PRO A 327 8.46 24.10 -31.24
CA PRO A 327 7.32 24.98 -31.45
C PRO A 327 6.53 24.47 -32.67
N ALA A 328 5.23 24.32 -32.50
CA ALA A 328 4.33 24.00 -33.59
C ALA A 328 4.52 25.07 -34.70
N VAL A 329 4.94 24.63 -35.87
CA VAL A 329 4.98 25.45 -37.08
C VAL A 329 3.54 25.87 -37.37
N ARG A 330 3.23 27.15 -37.13
CA ARG A 330 2.01 27.76 -37.63
C ARG A 330 2.12 27.89 -39.13
N ASP A 331 1.37 27.09 -39.83
CA ASP A 331 1.12 27.26 -41.26
C ASP A 331 0.35 28.57 -41.47
N ALA A 332 1.13 29.56 -42.00
CA ALA A 332 0.59 30.85 -42.39
C ALA A 332 0.09 30.75 -43.84
N ARG A 333 -1.16 30.42 -44.03
CA ARG A 333 -1.90 30.68 -45.27
C ARG A 333 -3.36 30.94 -44.95
N HIS A 334 -3.70 32.21 -45.10
CA HIS A 334 -4.91 32.91 -45.48
C HIS A 334 -5.17 34.13 -44.59
N ALA A 335 -4.54 35.23 -45.01
CA ALA A 335 -4.97 36.54 -44.62
C ALA A 335 -5.96 37.05 -45.68
N THR A 336 -7.14 37.48 -45.28
CA THR A 336 -7.97 38.41 -46.02
C THR A 336 -8.37 39.55 -45.08
N PRO A 337 -8.24 40.84 -45.46
CA PRO A 337 -8.44 41.96 -44.58
C PRO A 337 -9.87 42.52 -44.71
N ALA A 338 -10.50 42.90 -43.65
CA ALA A 338 -11.57 43.91 -43.62
C ALA A 338 -11.78 44.43 -42.20
N ALA A 339 -11.54 45.67 -42.12
CA ALA A 339 -12.31 46.86 -41.86
C ALA A 339 -12.34 47.30 -40.40
N ALA A 340 -11.73 48.41 -40.20
CA ALA A 340 -11.82 49.29 -39.01
C ALA A 340 -13.24 49.78 -38.78
N SER A 341 -13.68 49.79 -37.52
CA SER A 341 -14.71 50.68 -37.05
C SER A 341 -14.40 51.12 -35.62
N THR A 342 -14.35 52.41 -35.53
CA THR A 342 -14.06 53.27 -34.38
C THR A 342 -15.20 53.40 -33.38
N ALA A 343 -14.82 53.83 -32.16
CA ALA A 343 -15.50 54.62 -31.17
C ALA A 343 -16.31 53.83 -30.09
N LYS A 344 -16.24 54.12 -28.84
CA LYS A 344 -16.11 55.26 -27.94
C LYS A 344 -16.31 54.77 -26.52
N SER A 345 -15.46 55.15 -25.65
CA SER A 345 -15.60 55.62 -24.26
C SER A 345 -16.99 55.67 -23.61
N ALA A 346 -17.12 55.06 -22.43
CA ALA A 346 -17.71 55.70 -21.23
C ALA A 346 -17.62 54.72 -20.01
N ALA A 347 -16.91 55.12 -19.00
CA ALA A 347 -17.26 54.88 -17.57
C ALA A 347 -18.06 56.11 -17.12
N PRO A 348 -18.67 56.21 -15.93
CA PRO A 348 -18.30 55.61 -14.64
C PRO A 348 -19.49 55.30 -13.67
N SER A 349 -19.08 54.98 -12.43
CA SER A 349 -19.82 55.14 -11.14
C SER A 349 -20.91 54.07 -10.85
N GLY A 350 -21.04 53.49 -9.71
CA GLY A 350 -20.66 53.75 -8.33
C GLY A 350 -21.61 53.00 -7.40
N SER A 351 -21.23 52.85 -6.17
CA SER A 351 -22.10 52.67 -5.00
C SER A 351 -22.30 51.20 -4.48
N SER A 352 -21.53 50.89 -3.48
CA SER A 352 -21.82 50.47 -2.10
C SER A 352 -23.24 50.04 -1.72
N ALA A 353 -23.36 48.86 -1.11
CA ALA A 353 -24.09 48.70 0.16
C ALA A 353 -23.75 47.34 0.82
N SER A 354 -23.29 47.44 2.02
CA SER A 354 -23.21 46.44 3.08
C SER A 354 -24.60 45.92 3.47
N LEU A 355 -24.67 44.68 4.02
CA LEU A 355 -25.37 44.42 5.29
C LEU A 355 -25.35 42.92 5.65
N ASN A 356 -24.68 42.64 6.77
CA ASN A 356 -25.10 41.81 7.91
C ASN A 356 -25.47 40.32 7.75
N SER A 357 -24.66 39.56 8.43
CA SER A 357 -25.02 38.31 9.15
C SER A 357 -26.20 38.53 10.12
N PRO A 358 -26.93 37.46 10.55
CA PRO A 358 -26.48 36.85 11.79
C PRO A 358 -26.54 35.30 11.89
N ALA A 359 -25.77 34.81 12.84
CA ALA A 359 -25.75 33.47 13.39
C ALA A 359 -27.03 33.08 14.16
N ARG A 360 -27.32 31.76 14.18
CA ARG A 360 -27.89 30.97 15.31
C ARG A 360 -27.73 29.51 14.96
N SER A 361 -27.01 28.66 15.71
CA SER A 361 -27.23 28.11 17.05
C SER A 361 -28.32 27.03 17.13
N ALA A 362 -27.85 25.91 17.65
CA ALA A 362 -28.50 24.84 18.44
C ALA A 362 -28.95 23.59 17.67
N ALA A 363 -28.30 22.44 17.90
CA ALA A 363 -28.55 21.42 18.95
C ALA A 363 -29.68 20.41 18.60
N SER A 364 -29.33 19.23 18.31
CA SER A 364 -29.75 17.96 18.97
C SER A 364 -28.84 16.82 18.50
#